data_e1f17edd684b550abe199e8c1bdefd93
#
_entry.id   e1f17edd684b550abe199e8c1bdefd93
#
_cell.length_a   1.000
_cell.length_b   1.000
_cell.length_c   1.000
_cell.angle_alpha   90.00
_cell.angle_beta   90.00
_cell.angle_gamma   90.00
#
_symmetry.space_group_name_H-M   'P 1'
#
loop_
_entity.id
_entity.type
_entity.pdbx_description
1 polymer ?
#
loop_
_entity_poly.entity_id
_entity_poly.type
_entity_poly.pdbx_seq_one_letter_code
_entity_poly.pdbx_strand_id
1 'polypeptide(L)'
;MQRIRVVTFLVAVGLSVCAAPVDAQQGTMSDQDRQEFLNYPLTMPRANALIAAMQEMTAYMVSRPDFSAVAARSAKMTRAELIAQMEKDPKSMAIVTPRGLKAKDYIYGVPALRMALMAAQGLSAPTIVASPANVAFAKANLAQLKPKMEAAEGRGRQ
;
A
#
# COMPACT_ATOMS: atom_id res chain seq x y z
N MET A 1 25.20 4.91 -56.78
CA MET A 1 24.62 3.93 -55.80
C MET A 1 25.06 4.29 -54.43
N GLN A 2 24.24 5.01 -53.68
CA GLN A 2 24.57 5.56 -52.35
C GLN A 2 23.80 4.75 -51.31
N ARG A 3 24.50 3.97 -50.49
CA ARG A 3 23.92 3.14 -49.45
C ARG A 3 23.62 4.00 -48.20
N ILE A 4 22.36 4.28 -47.92
CA ILE A 4 21.89 4.92 -46.73
C ILE A 4 21.96 3.90 -45.59
N ARG A 5 22.86 4.11 -44.62
CA ARG A 5 22.90 3.36 -43.35
C ARG A 5 21.90 3.98 -42.41
N VAL A 6 20.76 3.29 -42.18
CA VAL A 6 19.81 3.61 -41.14
C VAL A 6 20.44 3.16 -39.80
N VAL A 7 20.86 4.12 -39.01
CA VAL A 7 21.28 3.91 -37.62
C VAL A 7 20.02 3.92 -36.75
N THR A 8 19.59 2.75 -36.34
CA THR A 8 18.48 2.60 -35.39
C THR A 8 19.01 2.94 -33.99
N PHE A 9 18.68 4.12 -33.49
CA PHE A 9 18.90 4.52 -32.10
C PHE A 9 17.82 3.85 -31.24
N LEU A 10 18.19 2.78 -30.57
CA LEU A 10 17.41 2.14 -29.51
C LEU A 10 17.56 2.98 -28.26
N VAL A 11 16.63 3.93 -28.02
CA VAL A 11 16.52 4.62 -26.76
C VAL A 11 15.82 3.68 -25.78
N ALA A 12 16.60 2.92 -25.04
CA ALA A 12 16.14 2.20 -23.86
C ALA A 12 15.89 3.23 -22.74
N VAL A 13 14.68 3.77 -22.67
CA VAL A 13 14.23 4.50 -21.48
C VAL A 13 13.97 3.47 -20.39
N GLY A 14 15.02 3.18 -19.64
CA GLY A 14 14.93 2.42 -18.40
C GLY A 14 14.16 3.25 -17.38
N LEU A 15 12.86 3.05 -17.28
CA LEU A 15 12.07 3.42 -16.12
C LEU A 15 12.52 2.54 -14.94
N SER A 16 13.66 2.91 -14.34
CA SER A 16 13.97 2.49 -12.96
C SER A 16 12.94 3.13 -12.06
N VAL A 17 11.81 2.47 -11.91
CA VAL A 17 10.95 2.67 -10.76
C VAL A 17 11.82 2.26 -9.57
N CYS A 18 12.45 3.23 -8.93
CA CYS A 18 13.05 3.06 -7.62
C CYS A 18 11.94 2.55 -6.70
N ALA A 19 11.85 1.23 -6.58
CA ALA A 19 11.24 0.61 -5.43
C ALA A 19 12.09 1.09 -4.25
N ALA A 20 11.68 2.19 -3.62
CA ALA A 20 12.27 2.60 -2.35
C ALA A 20 12.21 1.37 -1.44
N PRO A 21 13.32 0.96 -0.83
CA PRO A 21 13.32 -0.21 0.03
C PRO A 21 12.25 -0.02 1.09
N VAL A 22 11.42 -1.03 1.27
CA VAL A 22 10.33 -1.06 2.27
C VAL A 22 10.87 -0.79 3.67
N ASP A 23 12.16 -1.03 3.89
CA ASP A 23 12.89 -0.75 5.13
C ASP A 23 12.96 0.73 5.53
N ALA A 24 12.87 1.67 4.58
CA ALA A 24 12.92 3.10 4.89
C ALA A 24 11.62 3.63 5.55
N GLN A 25 10.53 2.87 5.52
CA GLN A 25 9.27 3.23 6.17
C GLN A 25 9.11 2.68 7.59
N GLN A 26 10.05 1.90 8.06
CA GLN A 26 10.09 1.41 9.44
C GLN A 26 10.84 2.36 10.37
N GLY A 27 10.60 3.66 10.26
CA GLY A 27 10.82 4.56 11.37
C GLY A 27 10.15 3.92 12.59
N THR A 28 10.91 3.68 13.64
CA THR A 28 10.63 2.93 14.85
C THR A 28 9.13 2.84 15.18
N MET A 29 8.50 1.74 14.74
CA MET A 29 7.12 1.45 15.11
C MET A 29 7.08 1.30 16.62
N SER A 30 6.30 2.13 17.31
CA SER A 30 6.14 2.01 18.74
C SER A 30 5.56 0.64 19.09
N ASP A 31 5.82 0.13 20.30
CA ASP A 31 5.22 -1.14 20.74
C ASP A 31 3.69 -1.09 20.69
N GLN A 32 3.11 0.07 20.98
CA GLN A 32 1.67 0.28 20.85
C GLN A 32 1.19 0.16 19.41
N ASP A 33 1.87 0.80 18.45
CA ASP A 33 1.54 0.69 17.03
C ASP A 33 1.65 -0.75 16.54
N ARG A 34 2.69 -1.47 17.01
CA ARG A 34 2.89 -2.87 16.70
C ARG A 34 1.74 -3.73 17.20
N GLN A 35 1.24 -3.51 18.41
CA GLN A 35 0.09 -4.22 18.95
C GLN A 35 -1.19 -3.89 18.18
N GLU A 36 -1.46 -2.64 17.87
CA GLU A 36 -2.61 -2.22 17.06
C GLU A 36 -2.60 -2.90 15.68
N PHE A 37 -1.42 -2.97 15.06
CA PHE A 37 -1.22 -3.60 13.77
C PHE A 37 -1.46 -5.13 13.82
N LEU A 38 -0.89 -5.82 14.82
CA LEU A 38 -1.05 -7.27 14.98
C LEU A 38 -2.48 -7.66 15.33
N ASN A 39 -3.16 -6.83 16.14
CA ASN A 39 -4.51 -7.08 16.60
C ASN A 39 -5.58 -6.54 15.64
N TYR A 40 -5.21 -5.93 14.51
CA TYR A 40 -6.18 -5.42 13.54
C TYR A 40 -7.01 -6.57 12.95
N PRO A 41 -8.35 -6.61 13.16
CA PRO A 41 -9.15 -7.74 12.73
C PRO A 41 -9.45 -7.65 11.23
N LEU A 42 -9.03 -8.65 10.47
CA LEU A 42 -9.37 -8.78 9.05
C LEU A 42 -10.63 -9.63 8.87
N THR A 43 -11.59 -9.10 8.12
CA THR A 43 -12.78 -9.80 7.63
C THR A 43 -12.95 -9.49 6.15
N MET A 44 -13.72 -10.30 5.41
CA MET A 44 -13.94 -10.06 3.97
C MET A 44 -14.55 -8.69 3.67
N PRO A 45 -15.61 -8.23 4.37
CA PRO A 45 -16.13 -6.88 4.15
C PRO A 45 -15.06 -5.81 4.36
N ARG A 46 -14.29 -5.93 5.47
CA ARG A 46 -13.24 -4.95 5.80
C ARG A 46 -12.08 -4.99 4.81
N ALA A 47 -11.63 -6.17 4.39
CA ALA A 47 -10.58 -6.31 3.38
C ALA A 47 -10.99 -5.70 2.04
N ASN A 48 -12.21 -5.95 1.57
CA ASN A 48 -12.73 -5.34 0.35
C ASN A 48 -12.84 -3.81 0.48
N ALA A 49 -13.30 -3.29 1.62
CA ALA A 49 -13.36 -1.86 1.89
C ALA A 49 -11.96 -1.21 1.86
N LEU A 50 -10.96 -1.84 2.49
CA LEU A 50 -9.57 -1.38 2.51
C LEU A 50 -8.97 -1.35 1.10
N ILE A 51 -9.16 -2.41 0.31
CA ILE A 51 -8.66 -2.50 -1.06
C ILE A 51 -9.28 -1.41 -1.95
N ALA A 52 -10.60 -1.22 -1.88
CA ALA A 52 -11.30 -0.19 -2.62
C ALA A 52 -10.84 1.22 -2.22
N ALA A 53 -10.66 1.46 -0.90
CA ALA A 53 -10.14 2.72 -0.40
C ALA A 53 -8.69 2.95 -0.87
N MET A 54 -7.85 1.93 -0.86
CA MET A 54 -6.46 2.01 -1.31
C MET A 54 -6.37 2.36 -2.80
N GLN A 55 -7.22 1.76 -3.64
CA GLN A 55 -7.25 2.05 -5.07
C GLN A 55 -7.58 3.52 -5.34
N GLU A 56 -8.62 4.06 -4.72
CA GLU A 56 -8.99 5.48 -4.88
C GLU A 56 -7.96 6.42 -4.24
N MET A 57 -7.43 6.05 -3.07
CA MET A 57 -6.39 6.84 -2.41
C MET A 57 -5.13 6.93 -3.28
N THR A 58 -4.72 5.83 -3.90
CA THR A 58 -3.59 5.81 -4.84
C THR A 58 -3.85 6.75 -6.02
N ALA A 59 -5.03 6.68 -6.63
CA ALA A 59 -5.41 7.57 -7.74
C ALA A 59 -5.43 9.04 -7.30
N TYR A 60 -6.00 9.33 -6.13
CA TYR A 60 -6.01 10.68 -5.55
C TYR A 60 -4.59 11.19 -5.30
N MET A 61 -3.75 10.41 -4.64
CA MET A 61 -2.39 10.82 -4.32
C MET A 61 -1.56 11.10 -5.57
N VAL A 62 -1.64 10.23 -6.59
CA VAL A 62 -0.92 10.39 -7.87
C VAL A 62 -1.42 11.63 -8.64
N SER A 63 -2.68 12.02 -8.52
CA SER A 63 -3.23 13.22 -9.15
C SER A 63 -2.77 14.54 -8.50
N ARG A 64 -2.14 14.49 -7.34
CA ARG A 64 -1.69 15.70 -6.63
C ARG A 64 -0.41 16.25 -7.24
N PRO A 65 -0.32 17.56 -7.49
CA PRO A 65 0.89 18.18 -8.01
C PRO A 65 2.07 18.14 -7.01
N ASP A 66 1.77 18.03 -5.72
CA ASP A 66 2.74 17.97 -4.62
C ASP A 66 3.00 16.54 -4.11
N PHE A 67 2.63 15.51 -4.89
CA PHE A 67 2.71 14.08 -4.49
C PHE A 67 4.08 13.71 -3.90
N SER A 68 5.17 14.03 -4.60
CA SER A 68 6.52 13.69 -4.15
C SER A 68 6.87 14.33 -2.80
N ALA A 69 6.48 15.60 -2.59
CA ALA A 69 6.72 16.29 -1.34
C ALA A 69 5.89 15.71 -0.18
N VAL A 70 4.62 15.36 -0.46
CA VAL A 70 3.75 14.69 0.51
C VAL A 70 4.29 13.32 0.87
N ALA A 71 4.68 12.50 -0.12
CA ALA A 71 5.25 11.18 0.12
C ALA A 71 6.52 11.24 0.98
N ALA A 72 7.45 12.16 0.65
CA ALA A 72 8.68 12.35 1.43
C ALA A 72 8.42 12.81 2.87
N ARG A 73 7.39 13.64 3.09
CA ARG A 73 6.98 14.07 4.43
C ARG A 73 6.34 12.90 5.20
N SER A 74 5.40 12.21 4.58
CA SER A 74 4.69 11.09 5.20
C SER A 74 5.63 9.95 5.61
N ALA A 75 6.72 9.73 4.88
CA ALA A 75 7.72 8.73 5.21
C ALA A 75 8.45 8.99 6.55
N LYS A 76 8.42 10.23 7.05
CA LYS A 76 9.04 10.64 8.32
C LYS A 76 8.04 10.76 9.47
N MET A 77 6.74 10.57 9.20
CA MET A 77 5.69 10.75 10.18
C MET A 77 5.44 9.46 10.97
N THR A 78 5.09 9.64 12.24
CA THR A 78 4.54 8.58 13.08
C THR A 78 3.15 8.17 12.59
N ARG A 79 2.66 7.02 13.03
CA ARG A 79 1.29 6.57 12.71
C ARG A 79 0.23 7.55 13.20
N ALA A 80 0.41 8.09 14.40
CA ALA A 80 -0.50 9.07 14.97
C ALA A 80 -0.55 10.35 14.11
N GLU A 81 0.58 10.84 13.64
CA GLU A 81 0.64 12.01 12.75
C GLU A 81 0.01 11.73 11.39
N LEU A 82 0.22 10.52 10.83
CA LEU A 82 -0.43 10.11 9.57
C LEU A 82 -1.95 10.07 9.72
N ILE A 83 -2.47 9.53 10.83
CA ILE A 83 -3.89 9.51 11.14
C ILE A 83 -4.42 10.95 11.22
N ALA A 84 -3.78 11.80 12.03
CA ALA A 84 -4.19 13.19 12.20
C ALA A 84 -4.11 14.00 10.90
N GLN A 85 -3.11 13.74 10.05
CA GLN A 85 -3.02 14.35 8.72
C GLN A 85 -4.16 13.90 7.81
N MET A 86 -4.46 12.60 7.79
CA MET A 86 -5.54 12.04 6.99
C MET A 86 -6.91 12.58 7.42
N GLU A 87 -7.15 12.71 8.73
CA GLU A 87 -8.40 13.28 9.28
C GLU A 87 -8.60 14.75 8.90
N LYS A 88 -7.50 15.50 8.68
CA LYS A 88 -7.54 16.91 8.24
C LYS A 88 -7.70 17.05 6.72
N ASP A 89 -7.55 15.97 5.95
CA ASP A 89 -7.73 16.01 4.49
C ASP A 89 -9.14 15.55 4.10
N PRO A 90 -10.06 16.46 3.73
CA PRO A 90 -11.44 16.12 3.40
C PRO A 90 -11.56 15.12 2.25
N LYS A 91 -10.63 15.16 1.27
CA LYS A 91 -10.63 14.22 0.14
C LYS A 91 -10.26 12.81 0.58
N SER A 92 -9.25 12.65 1.43
CA SER A 92 -8.90 11.36 2.01
C SER A 92 -10.06 10.80 2.85
N MET A 93 -10.70 11.62 3.65
CA MET A 93 -11.85 11.20 4.46
C MET A 93 -13.07 10.86 3.59
N ALA A 94 -13.32 11.58 2.50
CA ALA A 94 -14.37 11.24 1.54
C ALA A 94 -14.16 9.88 0.84
N ILE A 95 -12.93 9.39 0.78
CA ILE A 95 -12.61 8.06 0.25
C ILE A 95 -12.92 6.97 1.28
N VAL A 96 -12.55 7.14 2.54
CA VAL A 96 -12.64 6.06 3.54
C VAL A 96 -13.97 6.01 4.27
N THR A 97 -14.58 7.15 4.60
CA THR A 97 -15.81 7.22 5.40
C THR A 97 -17.01 6.50 4.77
N PRO A 98 -17.30 6.64 3.46
CA PRO A 98 -18.41 5.93 2.83
C PRO A 98 -18.27 4.40 2.86
N ARG A 99 -17.05 3.89 3.11
CA ARG A 99 -16.74 2.46 3.24
C ARG A 99 -16.78 1.95 4.68
N GLY A 100 -17.25 2.79 5.61
CA GLY A 100 -17.28 2.46 7.04
C GLY A 100 -15.90 2.41 7.69
N LEU A 101 -14.89 3.03 7.08
CA LEU A 101 -13.53 3.09 7.61
C LEU A 101 -13.26 4.46 8.25
N LYS A 102 -12.49 4.45 9.35
CA LYS A 102 -11.85 5.64 9.92
C LYS A 102 -10.44 5.78 9.36
N ALA A 103 -9.81 6.94 9.53
CA ALA A 103 -8.39 7.14 9.19
C ALA A 103 -7.50 6.06 9.84
N LYS A 104 -7.74 5.78 11.13
CA LYS A 104 -7.03 4.71 11.87
C LYS A 104 -7.19 3.34 11.19
N ASP A 105 -8.39 2.99 10.74
CA ASP A 105 -8.64 1.71 10.06
C ASP A 105 -7.85 1.60 8.75
N TYR A 106 -7.72 2.68 8.01
CA TYR A 106 -6.93 2.70 6.78
C TYR A 106 -5.43 2.57 7.05
N ILE A 107 -4.90 3.36 7.99
CA ILE A 107 -3.45 3.43 8.31
C ILE A 107 -2.94 2.11 8.90
N TYR A 108 -3.73 1.39 9.69
CA TYR A 108 -3.34 0.09 10.23
C TYR A 108 -3.81 -1.08 9.36
N GLY A 109 -5.01 -0.99 8.78
CA GLY A 109 -5.63 -2.10 8.07
C GLY A 109 -4.97 -2.44 6.73
N VAL A 110 -4.56 -1.44 5.94
CA VAL A 110 -3.89 -1.68 4.66
C VAL A 110 -2.57 -2.43 4.84
N PRO A 111 -1.66 -2.02 5.72
CA PRO A 111 -0.45 -2.79 6.01
C PRO A 111 -0.75 -4.18 6.61
N ALA A 112 -1.72 -4.29 7.54
CA ALA A 112 -2.10 -5.58 8.13
C ALA A 112 -2.57 -6.57 7.06
N LEU A 113 -3.41 -6.13 6.12
CA LEU A 113 -3.87 -6.95 5.01
C LEU A 113 -2.70 -7.36 4.08
N ARG A 114 -1.83 -6.40 3.74
CA ARG A 114 -0.65 -6.68 2.90
C ARG A 114 0.27 -7.72 3.53
N MET A 115 0.63 -7.55 4.80
CA MET A 115 1.51 -8.48 5.51
C MET A 115 0.87 -9.86 5.66
N ALA A 116 -0.43 -9.93 5.94
CA ALA A 116 -1.16 -11.19 6.00
C ALA A 116 -1.15 -11.93 4.66
N LEU A 117 -1.36 -11.22 3.54
CA LEU A 117 -1.30 -11.80 2.20
C LEU A 117 0.13 -12.26 1.83
N MET A 118 1.16 -11.50 2.19
CA MET A 118 2.56 -11.90 1.99
C MET A 118 2.89 -13.17 2.78
N ALA A 119 2.54 -13.22 4.06
CA ALA A 119 2.73 -14.40 4.90
C ALA A 119 1.92 -15.62 4.40
N ALA A 120 0.71 -15.39 3.91
CA ALA A 120 -0.13 -16.44 3.32
C ALA A 120 0.48 -17.07 2.05
N GLN A 121 1.29 -16.31 1.33
CA GLN A 121 2.05 -16.77 0.15
C GLN A 121 3.38 -17.46 0.52
N GLY A 122 3.67 -17.62 1.81
CA GLY A 122 4.91 -18.24 2.30
C GLY A 122 6.11 -17.29 2.29
N LEU A 123 5.89 -15.99 2.04
CA LEU A 123 6.96 -15.00 2.15
C LEU A 123 7.30 -14.82 3.63
N SER A 124 8.59 -14.93 3.94
CA SER A 124 9.11 -14.76 5.29
C SER A 124 10.25 -13.75 5.25
N ALA A 125 10.08 -12.67 6.00
CA ALA A 125 11.14 -11.70 6.24
C ALA A 125 10.92 -11.13 7.67
N PRO A 126 11.96 -10.65 8.35
CA PRO A 126 11.83 -10.04 9.69
C PRO A 126 10.81 -8.91 9.75
N THR A 127 10.56 -8.28 8.60
CA THR A 127 9.63 -7.18 8.40
C THR A 127 8.18 -7.62 8.17
N ILE A 128 7.95 -8.92 7.86
CA ILE A 128 6.60 -9.46 7.63
C ILE A 128 6.04 -9.93 8.97
N VAL A 129 5.31 -9.05 9.64
CA VAL A 129 4.69 -9.32 10.94
C VAL A 129 3.17 -9.35 10.76
N ALA A 130 2.57 -10.52 10.89
CA ALA A 130 1.11 -10.69 10.82
C ALA A 130 0.64 -11.61 11.94
N SER A 131 -0.56 -11.34 12.48
CA SER A 131 -1.12 -12.24 13.49
C SER A 131 -1.50 -13.58 12.86
N PRO A 132 -1.45 -14.70 13.61
CA PRO A 132 -1.87 -16.00 13.12
C PRO A 132 -3.31 -16.00 12.55
N ALA A 133 -4.23 -15.25 13.19
CA ALA A 133 -5.60 -15.10 12.74
C ALA A 133 -5.68 -14.42 11.36
N ASN A 134 -4.93 -13.34 11.15
CA ASN A 134 -4.89 -12.63 9.87
C ASN A 134 -4.23 -13.47 8.78
N VAL A 135 -3.20 -14.25 9.11
CA VAL A 135 -2.59 -15.19 8.16
C VAL A 135 -3.57 -16.29 7.76
N ALA A 136 -4.30 -16.87 8.71
CA ALA A 136 -5.33 -17.88 8.43
C ALA A 136 -6.44 -17.31 7.54
N PHE A 137 -6.93 -16.10 7.86
CA PHE A 137 -7.89 -15.36 7.04
C PHE A 137 -7.36 -15.15 5.61
N ALA A 138 -6.13 -14.67 5.47
CA ALA A 138 -5.53 -14.40 4.18
C ALA A 138 -5.31 -15.68 3.35
N LYS A 139 -4.90 -16.79 3.97
CA LYS A 139 -4.79 -18.11 3.31
C LYS A 139 -6.13 -18.58 2.76
N ALA A 140 -7.18 -18.51 3.57
CA ALA A 140 -8.53 -18.93 3.16
C ALA A 140 -9.09 -18.10 2.00
N ASN A 141 -8.66 -16.84 1.84
CA ASN A 141 -9.20 -15.89 0.87
C ASN A 141 -8.17 -15.42 -0.18
N LEU A 142 -7.01 -16.10 -0.28
CA LEU A 142 -5.87 -15.66 -1.08
C LEU A 142 -6.22 -15.47 -2.55
N ALA A 143 -6.94 -16.42 -3.15
CA ALA A 143 -7.34 -16.39 -4.55
C ALA A 143 -8.21 -15.18 -4.92
N GLN A 144 -9.00 -14.67 -3.97
CA GLN A 144 -9.85 -13.51 -4.18
C GLN A 144 -9.14 -12.18 -3.88
N LEU A 145 -8.33 -12.15 -2.81
CA LEU A 145 -7.76 -10.91 -2.30
C LEU A 145 -6.47 -10.52 -3.03
N LYS A 146 -5.63 -11.50 -3.42
CA LYS A 146 -4.35 -11.22 -4.07
C LYS A 146 -4.52 -10.40 -5.35
N PRO A 147 -5.32 -10.81 -6.37
CA PRO A 147 -5.44 -10.05 -7.61
C PRO A 147 -6.04 -8.66 -7.39
N LYS A 148 -6.97 -8.51 -6.44
CA LYS A 148 -7.54 -7.20 -6.10
C LYS A 148 -6.49 -6.28 -5.48
N MET A 149 -5.65 -6.80 -4.60
CA MET A 149 -4.58 -6.05 -3.95
C MET A 149 -3.52 -5.60 -4.96
N GLU A 150 -3.11 -6.51 -5.86
CA GLU A 150 -2.15 -6.21 -6.94
C GLU A 150 -2.70 -5.13 -7.90
N ALA A 151 -3.98 -5.22 -8.25
CA ALA A 151 -4.64 -4.20 -9.06
C ALA A 151 -4.68 -2.83 -8.36
N ALA A 152 -4.98 -2.79 -7.07
CA ALA A 152 -5.01 -1.57 -6.27
C ALA A 152 -3.61 -0.95 -6.07
N GLU A 153 -2.55 -1.76 -6.08
CA GLU A 153 -1.16 -1.30 -6.05
C GLU A 153 -0.62 -0.86 -7.42
N GLY A 154 -1.42 -0.98 -8.48
CA GLY A 154 -1.00 -0.66 -9.85
C GLY A 154 -0.08 -1.69 -10.50
N ARG A 155 0.11 -2.86 -9.88
CA ARG A 155 0.98 -3.94 -10.38
C ARG A 155 0.32 -4.82 -11.45
N GLY A 156 -0.98 -4.69 -11.65
CA GLY A 156 -1.77 -5.48 -12.61
C GLY A 156 -1.77 -4.95 -14.05
N ARG A 157 -0.94 -3.97 -14.38
CA ARG A 157 -0.89 -3.34 -15.72
C ARG A 157 0.47 -3.57 -16.39
N GLN A 158 0.90 -4.81 -16.43
CA GLN A 158 2.00 -5.22 -17.31
C GLN A 158 1.49 -6.20 -18.35
#